data_aae8a03cb7133379b6fb85e7df342823
#
_entry.id   aae8a03cb7133379b6fb85e7df342823
#
_cell.length_a   1.000
_cell.length_b   1.000
_cell.length_c   1.000
_cell.angle_alpha   90.00
_cell.angle_beta   90.00
_cell.angle_gamma   90.00
#
_symmetry.space_group_name_H-M   'P 1'
#
loop_
_entity.id
_entity.type
_entity.pdbx_description
1 polymer ?
#
loop_
_entity_poly.entity_id
_entity_poly.type
_entity_poly.pdbx_seq_one_letter_code
_entity_poly.pdbx_strand_id
1 'polypeptide(L)'
;YISEQTGIKIDIIDGKEEARIVYDSHIVDILNRPGDYLYVDIGGGSTETSLIQDCKLKDSRSYNIGTVRILNNKVKKEELLKLYSDLKSLALEYPDISIIGSGGNINKIYKLSGTTKGEPLSLESLYQVSNMLQALPIKERMKQYDLKPDRADVIVPAAELFIQITRHLNCKSIWVPTIGIADGITYSLCSDYLNTHN
;
A
#
# COMPACT_ATOMS: atom_id res chain seq x y z
N TYR A 1 24.15 -12.65 8.33
CA TYR A 1 23.75 -14.03 8.65
C TYR A 1 23.11 -14.75 7.44
N ILE A 2 22.02 -14.20 6.82
CA ILE A 2 21.35 -14.86 5.66
C ILE A 2 22.32 -15.01 4.49
N SER A 3 23.06 -13.96 4.12
CA SER A 3 24.04 -14.00 3.04
C SER A 3 25.16 -15.02 3.28
N GLU A 4 25.60 -15.14 4.52
CA GLU A 4 26.62 -16.15 4.92
C GLU A 4 26.11 -17.58 4.81
N GLN A 5 24.82 -17.81 5.10
CA GLN A 5 24.22 -19.14 5.07
C GLN A 5 23.79 -19.58 3.67
N THR A 6 23.41 -18.64 2.82
CA THR A 6 22.79 -18.93 1.51
C THR A 6 23.65 -18.54 0.32
N GLY A 7 24.68 -17.71 0.51
CA GLY A 7 25.43 -17.10 -0.57
C GLY A 7 24.67 -15.98 -1.32
N ILE A 8 23.42 -15.71 -0.92
CA ILE A 8 22.59 -14.68 -1.56
C ILE A 8 22.95 -13.32 -0.99
N LYS A 9 23.37 -12.39 -1.85
CA LYS A 9 23.58 -11.00 -1.46
C LYS A 9 22.24 -10.34 -1.21
N ILE A 10 22.08 -9.73 -0.02
CA ILE A 10 20.90 -8.97 0.36
C ILE A 10 21.31 -7.51 0.45
N ASP A 11 20.68 -6.66 -0.35
CA ASP A 11 20.81 -5.23 -0.29
C ASP A 11 19.60 -4.64 0.46
N ILE A 12 19.87 -3.71 1.38
CA ILE A 12 18.84 -2.97 2.10
C ILE A 12 18.60 -1.68 1.33
N ILE A 13 17.39 -1.51 0.82
CA ILE A 13 16.96 -0.28 0.15
C ILE A 13 16.24 0.64 1.13
N ASP A 14 16.34 1.93 0.94
CA ASP A 14 15.57 2.91 1.70
C ASP A 14 14.17 3.13 1.07
N GLY A 15 13.30 3.84 1.79
CA GLY A 15 11.93 4.08 1.32
C GLY A 15 11.85 4.90 0.02
N LYS A 16 12.88 5.67 -0.34
CA LYS A 16 12.93 6.39 -1.62
C LYS A 16 13.22 5.46 -2.78
N GLU A 17 14.15 4.54 -2.58
CA GLU A 17 14.49 3.53 -3.58
C GLU A 17 13.33 2.54 -3.76
N GLU A 18 12.67 2.15 -2.66
CA GLU A 18 11.45 1.35 -2.69
C GLU A 18 10.35 2.05 -3.51
N ALA A 19 10.09 3.34 -3.25
CA ALA A 19 9.14 4.14 -4.00
C ALA A 19 9.51 4.26 -5.49
N ARG A 20 10.81 4.36 -5.81
CA ARG A 20 11.30 4.38 -7.20
C ARG A 20 11.04 3.06 -7.90
N ILE A 21 11.34 1.93 -7.28
CA ILE A 21 11.11 0.59 -7.84
C ILE A 21 9.61 0.38 -8.11
N VAL A 22 8.76 0.79 -7.18
CA VAL A 22 7.31 0.73 -7.37
C VAL A 22 6.85 1.64 -8.51
N TYR A 23 7.41 2.83 -8.62
CA TYR A 23 7.16 3.74 -9.73
C TYR A 23 7.60 3.13 -11.07
N ASP A 24 8.81 2.58 -11.15
CA ASP A 24 9.36 1.92 -12.33
C ASP A 24 8.59 0.64 -12.71
N SER A 25 7.75 0.11 -11.82
CA SER A 25 6.87 -1.05 -12.09
C SER A 25 5.69 -0.75 -13.01
N HIS A 26 5.65 0.43 -13.63
CA HIS A 26 4.54 0.86 -14.49
C HIS A 26 3.15 0.82 -13.83
N ILE A 27 3.10 1.00 -12.50
CA ILE A 27 1.82 1.15 -11.79
C ILE A 27 0.98 2.27 -12.42
N VAL A 28 1.64 3.31 -12.91
CA VAL A 28 0.99 4.44 -13.59
C VAL A 28 0.45 4.05 -14.97
N ASP A 29 1.12 3.14 -15.69
CA ASP A 29 0.66 2.66 -16.99
C ASP A 29 -0.63 1.83 -16.87
N ILE A 30 -0.83 1.15 -15.73
CA ILE A 30 -2.07 0.41 -15.44
C ILE A 30 -3.25 1.38 -15.31
N LEU A 31 -3.00 2.58 -14.86
CA LEU A 31 -4.04 3.59 -14.71
C LEU A 31 -4.33 4.32 -16.03
N ASN A 32 -3.42 4.27 -17.02
CA ASN A 32 -3.55 4.87 -18.37
C ASN A 32 -4.16 6.30 -18.37
N ARG A 33 -4.01 7.04 -17.27
CA ARG A 33 -4.61 8.36 -17.09
C ARG A 33 -3.59 9.30 -16.45
N PRO A 34 -3.36 10.48 -17.03
CA PRO A 34 -2.63 11.54 -16.32
C PRO A 34 -3.45 11.96 -15.10
N GLY A 35 -2.78 12.34 -14.03
CA GLY A 35 -3.45 12.78 -12.80
C GLY A 35 -2.51 12.78 -11.60
N ASP A 36 -3.06 13.18 -10.47
CA ASP A 36 -2.37 13.19 -9.20
C ASP A 36 -2.72 11.93 -8.40
N TYR A 37 -1.71 11.21 -7.98
CA TYR A 37 -1.88 9.96 -7.25
C TYR A 37 -1.08 9.97 -5.96
N LEU A 38 -1.69 9.50 -4.88
CA LEU A 38 -0.97 9.11 -3.67
C LEU A 38 -0.85 7.58 -3.63
N TYR A 39 0.34 7.09 -3.89
CA TYR A 39 0.67 5.69 -3.63
C TYR A 39 0.85 5.48 -2.14
N VAL A 40 0.23 4.43 -1.59
CA VAL A 40 0.23 4.11 -0.17
C VAL A 40 0.57 2.64 0.01
N ASP A 41 1.67 2.36 0.71
CA ASP A 41 2.03 1.02 1.17
C ASP A 41 1.97 0.96 2.70
N ILE A 42 1.20 0.02 3.25
CA ILE A 42 1.06 -0.19 4.69
C ILE A 42 1.74 -1.49 5.08
N GLY A 43 2.95 -1.34 5.60
CA GLY A 43 3.74 -2.43 6.16
C GLY A 43 3.42 -2.77 7.60
N GLY A 44 4.21 -3.67 8.19
CA GLY A 44 4.11 -4.01 9.61
C GLY A 44 4.64 -2.92 10.54
N GLY A 45 5.73 -2.26 10.13
CA GLY A 45 6.45 -1.25 10.91
C GLY A 45 6.13 0.20 10.55
N SER A 46 5.81 0.46 9.30
CA SER A 46 5.65 1.81 8.76
C SER A 46 4.56 1.89 7.71
N THR A 47 4.23 3.10 7.32
CA THR A 47 3.39 3.43 6.18
C THR A 47 4.18 4.37 5.29
N GLU A 48 4.39 3.98 4.06
CA GLU A 48 5.05 4.75 3.02
C GLU A 48 3.99 5.42 2.14
N THR A 49 4.22 6.69 1.83
CA THR A 49 3.38 7.43 0.88
C THR A 49 4.25 8.10 -0.17
N SER A 50 3.84 8.02 -1.43
CA SER A 50 4.54 8.64 -2.55
C SER A 50 3.56 9.42 -3.41
N LEU A 51 3.81 10.72 -3.55
CA LEU A 51 3.03 11.60 -4.42
C LEU A 51 3.56 11.47 -5.85
N ILE A 52 2.70 11.06 -6.75
CA ILE A 52 2.97 10.93 -8.19
C ILE A 52 2.09 11.93 -8.93
N GLN A 53 2.71 12.80 -9.71
CA GLN A 53 2.03 13.80 -10.54
C GLN A 53 2.56 13.71 -11.97
N ASP A 54 1.69 13.65 -12.96
CA ASP A 54 2.05 13.52 -14.38
C ASP A 54 3.10 12.43 -14.62
N CYS A 55 2.87 11.26 -14.05
CA CYS A 55 3.77 10.12 -14.12
C CYS A 55 5.19 10.41 -13.57
N LYS A 56 5.34 11.31 -12.60
CA LYS A 56 6.63 11.60 -11.94
C LYS A 56 6.48 11.58 -10.43
N LEU A 57 7.42 10.92 -9.77
CA LEU A 57 7.52 10.97 -8.31
C LEU A 57 7.89 12.39 -7.88
N LYS A 58 7.05 13.03 -7.07
CA LYS A 58 7.23 14.40 -6.54
C LYS A 58 7.74 14.41 -5.12
N ASP A 59 7.15 13.59 -4.26
CA ASP A 59 7.48 13.53 -2.83
C ASP A 59 7.29 12.11 -2.33
N SER A 60 8.06 11.73 -1.32
CA SER A 60 7.94 10.43 -0.65
C SER A 60 8.16 10.60 0.83
N ARG A 61 7.29 10.02 1.64
CA ARG A 61 7.32 10.11 3.10
C ARG A 61 7.11 8.74 3.71
N SER A 62 7.76 8.52 4.84
CA SER A 62 7.57 7.35 5.69
C SER A 62 7.12 7.79 7.09
N TYR A 63 6.13 7.07 7.63
CA TYR A 63 5.58 7.29 8.95
C TYR A 63 5.75 6.02 9.76
N ASN A 64 6.16 6.15 11.03
CA ASN A 64 6.30 5.01 11.95
C ASN A 64 4.93 4.46 12.41
N ILE A 65 4.04 4.25 11.44
CA ILE A 65 2.67 3.74 11.61
C ILE A 65 2.55 2.49 10.75
N GLY A 66 2.66 1.32 11.37
CA GLY A 66 2.50 0.04 10.69
C GLY A 66 1.54 -0.85 11.45
N THR A 67 1.01 -1.86 10.78
CA THR A 67 -0.04 -2.73 11.34
C THR A 67 0.37 -3.45 12.62
N VAL A 68 1.63 -3.92 12.70
CA VAL A 68 2.18 -4.56 13.90
C VAL A 68 2.40 -3.55 15.02
N ARG A 69 2.78 -2.30 14.69
CA ARG A 69 2.88 -1.22 15.69
C ARG A 69 1.51 -0.86 16.26
N ILE A 70 0.48 -0.82 15.43
CA ILE A 70 -0.92 -0.57 15.85
C ILE A 70 -1.38 -1.66 16.81
N LEU A 71 -1.22 -2.93 16.45
CA LEU A 71 -1.57 -4.07 17.30
C LEU A 71 -0.89 -4.03 18.68
N ASN A 72 0.36 -3.58 18.72
CA ASN A 72 1.14 -3.53 19.95
C ASN A 72 1.04 -2.18 20.70
N ASN A 73 0.13 -1.28 20.29
CA ASN A 73 -0.03 0.07 20.86
C ASN A 73 1.28 0.88 20.86
N LYS A 74 2.14 0.69 19.83
CA LYS A 74 3.46 1.34 19.71
C LYS A 74 3.46 2.53 18.76
N VAL A 75 2.31 2.92 18.23
CA VAL A 75 2.18 4.12 17.39
C VAL A 75 2.10 5.35 18.28
N LYS A 76 3.01 6.29 18.05
CA LYS A 76 3.00 7.57 18.76
C LYS A 76 1.92 8.49 18.20
N LYS A 77 1.26 9.26 19.05
CA LYS A 77 0.20 10.20 18.67
C LYS A 77 0.73 11.26 17.68
N GLU A 78 1.97 11.69 17.85
CA GLU A 78 2.61 12.68 17.00
C GLU A 78 2.75 12.17 15.55
N GLU A 79 3.04 10.88 15.35
CA GLU A 79 3.13 10.27 14.00
C GLU A 79 1.76 10.27 13.31
N LEU A 80 0.68 9.93 14.03
CA LEU A 80 -0.68 9.99 13.49
C LEU A 80 -1.09 11.42 13.13
N LEU A 81 -0.80 12.38 14.02
CA LEU A 81 -1.11 13.78 13.77
C LEU A 81 -0.34 14.30 12.55
N LYS A 82 0.93 13.92 12.40
CA LYS A 82 1.75 14.26 11.23
C LYS A 82 1.14 13.71 9.96
N LEU A 83 0.84 12.39 9.92
CA LEU A 83 0.19 11.76 8.77
C LEU A 83 -1.10 12.49 8.38
N TYR A 84 -2.01 12.72 9.32
CA TYR A 84 -3.30 13.35 9.03
C TYR A 84 -3.17 14.81 8.60
N SER A 85 -2.21 15.55 9.16
CA SER A 85 -1.90 16.92 8.72
C SER A 85 -1.40 16.95 7.28
N ASP A 86 -0.47 16.05 6.96
CA ASP A 86 0.11 15.93 5.61
C ASP A 86 -0.96 15.55 4.58
N LEU A 87 -1.83 14.57 4.91
CA LEU A 87 -2.95 14.17 4.03
C LEU A 87 -3.95 15.30 3.79
N LYS A 88 -4.28 16.09 4.83
CA LYS A 88 -5.16 17.25 4.68
C LYS A 88 -4.55 18.32 3.79
N SER A 89 -3.24 18.56 3.92
CA SER A 89 -2.52 19.50 3.05
C SER A 89 -2.56 19.05 1.60
N LEU A 90 -2.32 17.74 1.35
CA LEU A 90 -2.42 17.14 0.02
C LEU A 90 -3.84 17.26 -0.56
N ALA A 91 -4.88 17.01 0.24
CA ALA A 91 -6.27 17.12 -0.22
C ALA A 91 -6.65 18.56 -0.62
N LEU A 92 -6.03 19.56 -0.01
CA LEU A 92 -6.24 20.98 -0.38
C LEU A 92 -5.46 21.37 -1.64
N GLU A 93 -4.24 20.85 -1.79
CA GLU A 93 -3.36 21.17 -2.92
C GLU A 93 -3.77 20.37 -4.18
N TYR A 94 -4.26 19.15 -4.01
CA TYR A 94 -4.66 18.22 -5.07
C TYR A 94 -6.10 17.72 -4.86
N PRO A 95 -7.14 18.52 -5.18
CA PRO A 95 -8.53 18.16 -4.90
C PRO A 95 -9.03 16.88 -5.58
N ASP A 96 -8.45 16.54 -6.72
CA ASP A 96 -8.80 15.36 -7.53
C ASP A 96 -7.83 14.20 -7.35
N ILE A 97 -7.00 14.23 -6.29
CA ILE A 97 -6.02 13.17 -6.01
C ILE A 97 -6.70 11.80 -5.88
N SER A 98 -6.09 10.80 -6.47
CA SER A 98 -6.52 9.41 -6.35
C SER A 98 -5.55 8.59 -5.51
N ILE A 99 -6.05 7.58 -4.79
CA ILE A 99 -5.22 6.70 -3.96
C ILE A 99 -4.90 5.43 -4.74
N ILE A 100 -3.63 5.01 -4.70
CA ILE A 100 -3.18 3.69 -5.12
C ILE A 100 -2.73 2.94 -3.86
N GLY A 101 -3.44 1.87 -3.50
CA GLY A 101 -3.10 1.03 -2.36
C GLY A 101 -2.25 -0.16 -2.77
N SER A 102 -1.15 -0.40 -2.07
CA SER A 102 -0.25 -1.53 -2.26
C SER A 102 -0.08 -2.37 -1.00
N GLY A 103 0.45 -3.54 -1.20
CA GLY A 103 0.77 -4.48 -0.12
C GLY A 103 -0.24 -5.60 0.04
N GLY A 104 0.21 -6.63 0.75
CA GLY A 104 -0.56 -7.88 0.85
C GLY A 104 -1.90 -7.75 1.58
N ASN A 105 -2.05 -6.78 2.48
CA ASN A 105 -3.31 -6.58 3.21
C ASN A 105 -4.38 -5.96 2.30
N ILE A 106 -4.08 -4.89 1.59
CA ILE A 106 -5.05 -4.25 0.70
C ILE A 106 -5.42 -5.16 -0.47
N ASN A 107 -4.47 -5.93 -1.01
CA ASN A 107 -4.73 -6.93 -2.05
C ASN A 107 -5.71 -8.00 -1.56
N LYS A 108 -5.58 -8.46 -0.30
CA LYS A 108 -6.52 -9.43 0.28
C LYS A 108 -7.90 -8.81 0.55
N ILE A 109 -7.95 -7.58 1.05
CA ILE A 109 -9.19 -6.81 1.26
C ILE A 109 -9.91 -6.61 -0.07
N TYR A 110 -9.19 -6.23 -1.12
CA TYR A 110 -9.73 -6.09 -2.48
C TYR A 110 -10.35 -7.38 -2.98
N LYS A 111 -9.67 -8.51 -2.80
CA LYS A 111 -10.21 -9.84 -3.14
C LYS A 111 -11.46 -10.19 -2.34
N LEU A 112 -11.50 -9.86 -1.04
CA LEU A 112 -12.65 -10.16 -0.17
C LEU A 112 -13.86 -9.26 -0.45
N SER A 113 -13.65 -8.06 -0.98
CA SER A 113 -14.72 -7.14 -1.34
C SER A 113 -15.55 -7.60 -2.54
N GLY A 114 -15.06 -8.54 -3.34
CA GLY A 114 -15.70 -8.95 -4.59
C GLY A 114 -15.67 -7.90 -5.68
N THR A 115 -14.88 -6.82 -5.51
CA THR A 115 -14.72 -5.79 -6.54
C THR A 115 -14.19 -6.41 -7.83
N THR A 116 -14.76 -6.04 -8.96
CA THR A 116 -14.34 -6.51 -10.28
C THR A 116 -12.88 -6.10 -10.55
N LYS A 117 -12.10 -7.02 -11.08
CA LYS A 117 -10.69 -6.74 -11.42
C LYS A 117 -10.60 -5.54 -12.38
N GLY A 118 -9.75 -4.57 -12.03
CA GLY A 118 -9.57 -3.33 -12.79
C GLY A 118 -10.47 -2.17 -12.35
N GLU A 119 -11.43 -2.42 -11.45
CA GLU A 119 -12.25 -1.37 -10.85
C GLU A 119 -11.66 -0.94 -9.48
N PRO A 120 -11.83 0.32 -9.07
CA PRO A 120 -11.33 0.77 -7.78
C PRO A 120 -12.17 0.21 -6.62
N LEU A 121 -11.51 -0.11 -5.51
CA LEU A 121 -12.15 -0.48 -4.26
C LEU A 121 -12.88 0.73 -3.66
N SER A 122 -14.21 0.69 -3.59
CA SER A 122 -14.96 1.79 -3.00
C SER A 122 -14.72 1.87 -1.48
N LEU A 123 -14.79 3.08 -0.92
CA LEU A 123 -14.70 3.29 0.53
C LEU A 123 -15.80 2.52 1.28
N GLU A 124 -16.99 2.40 0.70
CA GLU A 124 -18.08 1.62 1.26
C GLU A 124 -17.73 0.13 1.32
N SER A 125 -17.24 -0.46 0.22
CA SER A 125 -16.79 -1.86 0.19
C SER A 125 -15.65 -2.12 1.17
N LEU A 126 -14.74 -1.16 1.32
CA LEU A 126 -13.65 -1.23 2.30
C LEU A 126 -14.20 -1.27 3.73
N TYR A 127 -15.21 -0.45 4.06
CA TYR A 127 -15.91 -0.50 5.36
C TYR A 127 -16.62 -1.83 5.58
N GLN A 128 -17.32 -2.34 4.58
CA GLN A 128 -18.03 -3.63 4.67
C GLN A 128 -17.06 -4.77 4.97
N VAL A 129 -15.93 -4.84 4.27
CA VAL A 129 -14.89 -5.84 4.52
C VAL A 129 -14.25 -5.66 5.89
N SER A 130 -13.95 -4.42 6.30
CA SER A 130 -13.40 -4.15 7.63
C SER A 130 -14.33 -4.64 8.74
N ASN A 131 -15.61 -4.28 8.68
CA ASN A 131 -16.62 -4.70 9.67
C ASN A 131 -16.79 -6.22 9.69
N MET A 132 -16.85 -6.86 8.51
CA MET A 132 -16.93 -8.31 8.37
C MET A 132 -15.76 -9.02 9.04
N LEU A 133 -14.54 -8.50 8.85
CA LEU A 133 -13.34 -9.05 9.47
C LEU A 133 -13.30 -8.79 10.99
N GLN A 134 -13.72 -7.61 11.45
CA GLN A 134 -13.77 -7.26 12.87
C GLN A 134 -14.75 -8.12 13.66
N ALA A 135 -15.87 -8.48 13.05
CA ALA A 135 -16.90 -9.31 13.70
C ALA A 135 -16.44 -10.73 14.06
N LEU A 136 -15.31 -11.19 13.49
CA LEU A 136 -14.81 -12.53 13.69
C LEU A 136 -13.54 -12.57 14.56
N PRO A 137 -13.40 -13.55 15.48
CA PRO A 137 -12.14 -13.86 16.13
C PRO A 137 -11.06 -14.24 15.09
N ILE A 138 -9.78 -14.03 15.43
CA ILE A 138 -8.64 -14.30 14.52
C ILE A 138 -8.70 -15.72 13.93
N LYS A 139 -8.97 -16.74 14.75
CA LYS A 139 -9.05 -18.13 14.30
C LYS A 139 -10.13 -18.35 13.23
N GLU A 140 -11.28 -17.69 13.41
CA GLU A 140 -12.38 -17.79 12.43
C GLU A 140 -12.05 -17.03 11.14
N ARG A 141 -11.39 -15.85 11.23
CA ARG A 141 -10.85 -15.15 10.05
C ARG A 141 -9.91 -16.03 9.24
N MET A 142 -9.00 -16.74 9.90
CA MET A 142 -8.07 -17.69 9.25
C MET A 142 -8.82 -18.76 8.49
N LYS A 143 -9.81 -19.38 9.14
CA LYS A 143 -10.56 -20.51 8.57
C LYS A 143 -11.48 -20.07 7.43
N GLN A 144 -12.23 -18.98 7.64
CA GLN A 144 -13.29 -18.56 6.71
C GLN A 144 -12.72 -17.86 5.46
N TYR A 145 -11.63 -17.11 5.62
CA TYR A 145 -11.07 -16.29 4.54
C TYR A 145 -9.70 -16.75 4.07
N ASP A 146 -9.26 -17.94 4.48
CA ASP A 146 -7.95 -18.49 4.12
C ASP A 146 -6.82 -17.47 4.38
N LEU A 147 -6.78 -16.95 5.62
CA LEU A 147 -5.75 -16.02 6.05
C LEU A 147 -4.65 -16.75 6.79
N LYS A 148 -3.40 -16.47 6.43
CA LYS A 148 -2.25 -16.92 7.21
C LYS A 148 -2.24 -16.25 8.59
N PRO A 149 -1.66 -16.89 9.63
CA PRO A 149 -1.62 -16.33 10.99
C PRO A 149 -1.07 -14.88 11.04
N ASP A 150 0.05 -14.65 10.34
CA ASP A 150 0.75 -13.38 10.23
C ASP A 150 -0.04 -12.28 9.50
N ARG A 151 -1.19 -12.63 8.91
CA ARG A 151 -2.09 -11.69 8.23
C ARG A 151 -3.42 -11.54 8.94
N ALA A 152 -3.91 -12.57 9.59
CA ALA A 152 -5.23 -12.58 10.21
C ALA A 152 -5.38 -11.56 11.36
N ASP A 153 -4.28 -11.20 12.02
CA ASP A 153 -4.23 -10.20 13.09
C ASP A 153 -4.03 -8.77 12.55
N VAL A 154 -3.23 -8.59 11.48
CA VAL A 154 -2.86 -7.26 10.96
C VAL A 154 -3.82 -6.72 9.91
N ILE A 155 -4.68 -7.54 9.30
CA ILE A 155 -5.56 -7.12 8.19
C ILE A 155 -6.60 -6.08 8.61
N VAL A 156 -7.13 -6.17 9.84
CA VAL A 156 -8.09 -5.19 10.37
C VAL A 156 -7.40 -3.85 10.63
N PRO A 157 -6.29 -3.76 11.37
CA PRO A 157 -5.52 -2.52 11.48
C PRO A 157 -5.16 -1.90 10.12
N ALA A 158 -4.83 -2.71 9.12
CA ALA A 158 -4.56 -2.21 7.77
C ALA A 158 -5.80 -1.59 7.14
N ALA A 159 -6.96 -2.27 7.20
CA ALA A 159 -8.23 -1.76 6.68
C ALA A 159 -8.59 -0.42 7.32
N GLU A 160 -8.51 -0.33 8.64
CA GLU A 160 -8.79 0.89 9.40
C GLU A 160 -7.88 2.05 8.98
N LEU A 161 -6.58 1.79 8.79
CA LEU A 161 -5.64 2.82 8.39
C LEU A 161 -5.92 3.29 6.94
N PHE A 162 -6.22 2.39 6.00
CA PHE A 162 -6.66 2.75 4.65
C PHE A 162 -7.95 3.58 4.68
N ILE A 163 -8.92 3.23 5.52
CA ILE A 163 -10.15 4.02 5.72
C ILE A 163 -9.81 5.45 6.16
N GLN A 164 -8.94 5.60 7.18
CA GLN A 164 -8.55 6.92 7.67
C GLN A 164 -7.82 7.75 6.60
N ILE A 165 -6.88 7.15 5.87
CA ILE A 165 -6.16 7.82 4.77
C ILE A 165 -7.17 8.29 3.71
N THR A 166 -8.06 7.41 3.26
CA THR A 166 -9.06 7.70 2.22
C THR A 166 -9.98 8.86 2.63
N ARG A 167 -10.41 8.89 3.90
CA ARG A 167 -11.24 9.97 4.45
C ARG A 167 -10.50 11.31 4.53
N HIS A 168 -9.24 11.31 4.99
CA HIS A 168 -8.48 12.55 5.12
C HIS A 168 -8.13 13.18 3.76
N LEU A 169 -8.06 12.36 2.71
CA LEU A 169 -7.89 12.82 1.33
C LEU A 169 -9.22 13.15 0.63
N ASN A 170 -10.36 12.98 1.28
CA ASN A 170 -11.70 13.11 0.68
C ASN A 170 -11.93 12.19 -0.55
N CYS A 171 -11.18 11.10 -0.66
CA CYS A 171 -11.33 10.13 -1.74
C CYS A 171 -12.51 9.20 -1.49
N LYS A 172 -13.10 8.68 -2.58
CA LYS A 172 -14.24 7.74 -2.53
C LYS A 172 -13.82 6.30 -2.76
N SER A 173 -12.61 6.08 -3.24
CA SER A 173 -12.12 4.75 -3.61
C SER A 173 -10.59 4.69 -3.62
N ILE A 174 -10.08 3.46 -3.70
CA ILE A 174 -8.65 3.14 -3.76
C ILE A 174 -8.41 2.26 -4.97
N TRP A 175 -7.49 2.61 -5.83
CA TRP A 175 -6.99 1.73 -6.87
C TRP A 175 -6.08 0.67 -6.26
N VAL A 176 -6.32 -0.60 -6.57
CA VAL A 176 -5.53 -1.73 -6.06
C VAL A 176 -5.02 -2.55 -7.24
N PRO A 177 -3.86 -2.18 -7.82
CA PRO A 177 -3.34 -2.80 -9.04
C PRO A 177 -2.89 -4.25 -8.87
N THR A 178 -2.81 -4.76 -7.64
CA THR A 178 -2.33 -6.12 -7.31
C THR A 178 -0.88 -6.40 -7.75
N ILE A 179 -0.12 -5.36 -8.02
CA ILE A 179 1.30 -5.38 -8.39
C ILE A 179 2.11 -4.94 -7.17
N GLY A 180 3.30 -5.48 -6.99
CA GLY A 180 4.19 -5.15 -5.89
C GLY A 180 5.63 -4.89 -6.32
N ILE A 181 6.51 -4.63 -5.36
CA ILE A 181 7.94 -4.35 -5.56
C ILE A 181 8.62 -5.43 -6.40
N ALA A 182 8.29 -6.71 -6.18
CA ALA A 182 8.86 -7.82 -6.93
C ALA A 182 8.56 -7.74 -8.43
N ASP A 183 7.36 -7.29 -8.80
CA ASP A 183 6.97 -7.10 -10.19
C ASP A 183 7.78 -5.96 -10.82
N GLY A 184 7.98 -4.85 -10.06
CA GLY A 184 8.79 -3.72 -10.49
C GLY A 184 10.25 -4.09 -10.73
N ILE A 185 10.86 -4.80 -9.80
CA ILE A 185 12.23 -5.29 -9.94
C ILE A 185 12.35 -6.20 -11.17
N THR A 186 11.41 -7.13 -11.35
CA THR A 186 11.40 -8.04 -12.50
C THR A 186 11.31 -7.27 -13.81
N TYR A 187 10.44 -6.27 -13.88
CA TYR A 187 10.28 -5.42 -15.07
C TYR A 187 11.55 -4.64 -15.38
N SER A 188 12.14 -3.98 -14.39
CA SER A 188 13.40 -3.22 -14.54
C SER A 188 14.52 -4.12 -15.07
N LEU A 189 14.72 -5.29 -14.45
CA LEU A 189 15.73 -6.26 -14.88
C LEU A 189 15.50 -6.75 -16.32
N CYS A 190 14.25 -7.02 -16.70
CA CYS A 190 13.92 -7.40 -18.07
C CYS A 190 14.20 -6.28 -19.07
N SER A 191 13.84 -5.04 -18.75
CA SER A 191 14.09 -3.88 -19.58
C SER A 191 15.59 -3.64 -19.79
N ASP A 192 16.38 -3.69 -18.70
CA ASP A 192 17.84 -3.53 -18.77
C ASP A 192 18.49 -4.63 -19.62
N TYR A 193 18.04 -5.88 -19.47
CA TYR A 193 18.52 -7.00 -20.26
C TYR A 193 18.25 -6.80 -21.76
N LEU A 194 17.04 -6.39 -22.13
CA LEU A 194 16.67 -6.15 -23.52
C LEU A 194 17.44 -4.98 -24.14
N ASN A 195 17.69 -3.90 -23.37
CA ASN A 195 18.45 -2.75 -23.81
C ASN A 195 19.96 -3.02 -23.99
N THR A 196 20.49 -4.04 -23.30
CA THR A 196 21.92 -4.42 -23.38
C THR A 196 22.20 -5.50 -24.44
N HIS A 197 21.16 -6.17 -24.95
CA HIS A 197 21.31 -7.30 -25.91
C HIS A 197 20.63 -7.05 -27.26
N ASN A 198 20.14 -5.83 -27.50
CA ASN A 198 19.76 -5.29 -28.81
C ASN A 198 20.78 -4.25 -29.29
#